data_a81d1be7a333df0ec25ee76862ea6a90
#
_entry.id   a81d1be7a333df0ec25ee76862ea6a90
#
_cell.length_a   1.000
_cell.length_b   1.000
_cell.length_c   1.000
_cell.angle_alpha   90.00
_cell.angle_beta   90.00
_cell.angle_gamma   90.00
#
_symmetry.space_group_name_H-M   'P 1'
#
loop_
_entity.id
_entity.type
_entity.pdbx_description
1 polymer ?
#
loop_
_entity_poly.entity_id
_entity_poly.type
_entity_poly.pdbx_seq_one_letter_code
_entity_poly.pdbx_strand_id
1 'polypeptide(L)' 'MDMEILKKALPKGILLGIGLALCYVLIRLLLNGGTFFGHLFSLYGILTLICIPIAWVLYYYDKEKKKEKK' A
#
# COMPACT_ATOMS: atom_id res chain seq x y z
N MET A 1 -6.67 3.66 -19.74
CA MET A 1 -6.90 3.66 -18.30
C MET A 1 -7.90 4.75 -17.94
N ASP A 2 -8.94 4.41 -17.21
CA ASP A 2 -9.98 5.37 -16.86
C ASP A 2 -9.54 6.22 -15.67
N MET A 3 -9.35 7.52 -15.88
CA MET A 3 -8.85 8.43 -14.86
C MET A 3 -9.84 8.64 -13.72
N GLU A 4 -11.13 8.59 -14.00
CA GLU A 4 -12.16 8.75 -12.95
C GLU A 4 -12.12 7.58 -11.97
N ILE A 5 -12.03 6.36 -12.49
CA ILE A 5 -11.93 5.15 -11.66
C ILE A 5 -10.63 5.19 -10.85
N LEU A 6 -9.55 5.58 -11.49
CA LEU A 6 -8.25 5.69 -10.82
C LEU A 6 -8.29 6.71 -9.69
N LYS A 7 -8.91 7.86 -9.91
CA LYS A 7 -9.06 8.90 -8.88
C LYS A 7 -9.86 8.41 -7.67
N LYS A 8 -10.86 7.56 -7.89
CA LYS A 8 -11.63 6.97 -6.80
C LYS A 8 -10.85 5.90 -6.04
N ALA A 9 -10.08 5.09 -6.77
CA ALA A 9 -9.31 4.00 -6.18
C ALA A 9 -8.03 4.49 -5.49
N LEU A 10 -7.44 5.55 -6.01
CA LEU A 10 -6.13 6.05 -5.55
C LEU A 10 -6.09 6.34 -4.04
N PRO A 11 -6.99 7.19 -3.47
CA PRO A 11 -6.92 7.49 -2.04
C PRO A 11 -7.18 6.28 -1.16
N LYS A 12 -8.11 5.41 -1.55
CA LYS A 12 -8.41 4.19 -0.79
C LYS A 12 -7.23 3.23 -0.78
N GLY A 13 -6.63 3.01 -1.95
CA GLY A 13 -5.49 2.11 -2.08
C GLY A 13 -4.26 2.63 -1.33
N ILE A 14 -3.98 3.92 -1.45
CA ILE A 14 -2.84 4.54 -0.76
C ILE A 14 -3.02 4.44 0.76
N LEU A 15 -4.21 4.78 1.26
CA LEU A 15 -4.48 4.76 2.70
C LEU A 15 -4.29 3.35 3.28
N LEU A 16 -4.91 2.35 2.65
CA LEU A 16 -4.78 0.96 3.10
C LEU A 16 -3.35 0.44 2.94
N GLY A 17 -2.71 0.78 1.83
CA GLY A 17 -1.33 0.36 1.57
C GLY A 17 -0.36 0.89 2.60
N ILE A 18 -0.47 2.17 2.94
CA ILE A 18 0.38 2.79 3.96
C ILE A 18 0.12 2.14 5.33
N GLY A 19 -1.15 1.92 5.69
CA GLY A 19 -1.49 1.26 6.94
C GLY A 19 -0.89 -0.14 7.06
N LEU A 20 -1.01 -0.94 6.00
CA LEU A 20 -0.42 -2.28 5.96
C LEU A 20 1.10 -2.25 6.00
N ALA A 21 1.72 -1.30 5.31
CA ALA A 21 3.18 -1.15 5.32
C ALA A 21 3.67 -0.81 6.73
N LEU A 22 2.98 0.08 7.43
CA LEU A 22 3.32 0.43 8.80
C LEU A 22 3.17 -0.78 9.73
N CYS A 23 2.09 -1.55 9.59
CA CYS A 23 1.89 -2.77 10.35
C CYS A 23 3.02 -3.78 10.11
N TYR A 24 3.44 -3.93 8.87
CA TYR A 24 4.55 -4.81 8.50
C TYR A 24 5.86 -4.38 9.19
N VAL A 25 6.15 -3.08 9.16
CA VAL A 25 7.35 -2.54 9.81
C VAL A 25 7.30 -2.77 11.32
N LEU A 26 6.14 -2.57 11.95
CA LEU A 26 5.96 -2.81 13.38
C LEU A 26 6.19 -4.28 13.73
N ILE A 27 5.67 -5.20 12.93
CA ILE A 27 5.87 -6.64 13.15
C ILE A 27 7.35 -6.99 13.06
N ARG A 28 8.05 -6.46 12.08
CA ARG A 28 9.50 -6.69 11.94
C ARG A 28 10.28 -6.13 13.12
N LEU A 29 9.89 -4.96 13.61
CA LEU A 29 10.50 -4.36 14.77
C LEU A 29 10.37 -5.26 16.00
N LEU A 30 9.18 -5.84 16.21
CA LEU A 30 8.94 -6.74 17.35
C LEU A 30 9.73 -8.05 17.22
N LEU A 31 9.87 -8.58 16.00
CA LEU A 31 10.55 -9.86 15.79
C LEU A 31 12.07 -9.73 15.79
N ASN A 32 12.61 -8.72 15.14
CA ASN A 32 14.04 -8.55 14.94
C ASN A 32 14.68 -7.51 15.86
N GLY A 33 13.85 -6.67 16.50
CA GLY A 33 14.35 -5.55 17.29
C GLY A 33 14.87 -4.41 16.42
N GLY A 34 15.57 -3.47 17.03
CA GLY A 34 16.11 -2.31 16.34
C GLY A 34 15.19 -1.10 16.47
N THR A 35 15.41 -0.09 15.63
CA THR A 35 14.62 1.14 15.65
C THR A 35 13.59 1.13 14.52
N PHE A 36 12.42 1.72 14.81
CA PHE A 36 11.35 1.86 13.81
C PHE A 36 11.86 2.59 12.56
N PHE A 37 12.58 3.69 12.75
CA PHE A 37 13.11 4.44 11.60
C PHE A 37 14.14 3.66 10.82
N GLY A 38 14.96 2.85 11.49
CA GLY A 38 15.93 1.99 10.82
C GLY A 38 15.27 1.00 9.87
N HIS A 39 14.18 0.37 10.32
CA HIS A 39 13.42 -0.55 9.46
C HIS A 39 12.68 0.18 8.35
N LEU A 40 12.12 1.35 8.64
CA LEU A 40 11.39 2.15 7.66
C LEU A 40 12.30 2.62 6.53
N PHE A 41 13.52 3.06 6.86
CA PHE A 41 14.49 3.53 5.87
C PHE A 41 15.34 2.42 5.27
N SER A 42 15.18 1.18 5.71
CA SER A 42 15.86 0.06 5.08
C SER A 42 15.34 -0.15 3.66
N LEU A 43 16.14 -0.80 2.82
CA LEU A 43 15.75 -1.08 1.44
C LEU A 43 14.40 -1.80 1.37
N TYR A 44 14.20 -2.79 2.23
CA TYR A 44 12.95 -3.54 2.28
C TYR A 44 11.78 -2.68 2.74
N GLY A 45 11.99 -1.81 3.72
CA GLY A 45 10.96 -0.89 4.19
C GLY A 45 10.49 0.06 3.10
N ILE A 46 11.44 0.65 2.37
CA ILE A 46 11.13 1.55 1.26
C ILE A 46 10.38 0.82 0.15
N LEU A 47 10.86 -0.37 -0.24
CA LEU A 47 10.18 -1.18 -1.25
C LEU A 47 8.75 -1.53 -0.83
N THR A 48 8.56 -1.91 0.43
CA THR A 48 7.23 -2.24 0.96
C THR A 48 6.32 -1.01 0.92
N LEU A 49 6.82 0.15 1.32
CA LEU A 49 6.06 1.40 1.31
C LEU A 49 5.64 1.84 -0.09
N ILE A 50 6.40 1.45 -1.11
CA ILE A 50 6.09 1.78 -2.50
C ILE A 50 5.19 0.71 -3.12
N CYS A 51 5.55 -0.56 -2.95
CA CYS A 51 4.87 -1.68 -3.62
C CYS A 51 3.46 -1.94 -3.09
N ILE A 52 3.28 -1.92 -1.77
CA ILE A 52 1.97 -2.23 -1.16
C ILE A 52 0.89 -1.21 -1.57
N PRO A 53 1.13 0.12 -1.49
CA PRO A 53 0.13 1.08 -1.97
C PRO A 53 -0.20 0.92 -3.45
N ILE A 54 0.81 0.69 -4.29
CA ILE A 54 0.60 0.51 -5.73
C ILE A 54 -0.28 -0.72 -5.98
N ALA A 55 0.01 -1.85 -5.33
CA ALA A 55 -0.77 -3.07 -5.48
C ALA A 55 -2.22 -2.86 -5.05
N TRP A 56 -2.46 -2.17 -3.93
CA TRP A 56 -3.81 -1.88 -3.46
C TRP A 56 -4.56 -0.92 -4.37
N VAL A 57 -3.89 0.08 -4.92
CA VAL A 57 -4.50 1.00 -5.89
C VAL A 57 -4.94 0.22 -7.13
N LEU A 58 -4.10 -0.65 -7.65
CA LEU A 58 -4.45 -1.48 -8.81
C LEU A 58 -5.61 -2.42 -8.50
N TYR A 59 -5.63 -3.01 -7.32
CA TYR A 59 -6.71 -3.89 -6.89
C TYR A 59 -8.05 -3.13 -6.85
N TYR A 60 -8.09 -1.97 -6.23
CA TYR A 60 -9.31 -1.16 -6.16
C TYR A 60 -9.72 -0.64 -7.54
N TYR A 61 -8.76 -0.29 -8.38
CA TYR A 61 -9.03 0.14 -9.74
C TYR A 61 -9.76 -0.97 -10.51
N ASP A 62 -9.25 -2.18 -10.45
CA ASP A 62 -9.86 -3.32 -11.14
C ASP A 62 -11.25 -3.61 -10.60
N LYS A 63 -11.43 -3.53 -9.28
CA LYS A 63 -12.71 -3.76 -8.63
C LYS A 63 -13.75 -2.72 -9.06
N GLU A 64 -13.39 -1.45 -9.10
CA GLU A 64 -14.29 -0.38 -9.54
C GLU A 64 -14.63 -0.50 -11.02
N LYS A 65 -13.66 -0.88 -11.83
CA LYS A 65 -13.87 -1.09 -13.26
C LYS A 65 -14.87 -2.22 -13.52
N LYS A 66 -14.80 -3.29 -12.76
CA LYS A 66 -15.75 -4.41 -12.86
C LYS A 66 -17.15 -3.98 -12.45
N LYS A 67 -17.29 -3.12 -11.47
CA LYS A 67 -18.59 -2.60 -11.06
C LYS A 67 -19.24 -1.76 -12.16
N GLU A 68 -18.47 -0.96 -12.86
CA GLU A 68 -19.00 -0.09 -13.91
C GLU A 68 -19.41 -0.86 -15.17
N LYS A 69 -18.81 -2.02 -15.42
CA LYS A 69 -19.15 -2.85 -16.59
C LYS A 69 -20.50 -3.58 -16.47
N LYS A 70 -21.10 -3.55 -15.31
CA LYS A 70 -22.45 -4.07 -15.16
C LYS A 70 -23.48 -3.02 -15.55
#